data_bedf37ab6d356f21f8d92efd80608469
#
_entry.id   bedf37ab6d356f21f8d92efd80608469
#
_cell.length_a   1.000
_cell.length_b   1.000
_cell.length_c   1.000
_cell.angle_alpha   90.00
_cell.angle_beta   90.00
_cell.angle_gamma   90.00
#
_symmetry.space_group_name_H-M   'P 1'
#
loop_
_entity.id
_entity.type
_entity.pdbx_description
1 polymer ?
#
loop_
_entity_poly.entity_id
_entity_poly.type
_entity_poly.pdbx_seq_one_letter_code
_entity_poly.pdbx_strand_id
1 'polypeptide(L)'
;MLLAHDRQTAFFRQKFCIFYPILRYLCDRNRNEPHDYMPVPDLIAILGPTASGKTTLAAALAAELDTEIISADSRQVYRRMDLGTGKDLDDYVVDGRRVPYHLIDIAEPGTKYNLFEYQRDFRQAYDGIRTRGRLPIVCGGTGLYLEAVLRGYRLLPVPENPALRAALADKTLDELTELLKSYKTLHNTTDVDTPKRAIRAIEIEEYYRHAPVEERPFPQLDSLIVGISIERDERRRRISQRLRQRLDEGMVDEVRRLLNEGIAPEDLTYYGLEYKYLTLYATGRLAYDEMVRGLETAIHQFAKRQMTWFRGMERRGFTIHWIDASLPTADKVAAIRRLLEEYETSSHLTKPTET
;
A
#
# COMPACT_ATOMS: atom_id res chain seq x y z
N MET A 1 37.23 33.27 8.82
CA MET A 1 35.95 33.03 9.52
C MET A 1 34.75 33.45 8.66
N LEU A 2 34.90 33.66 7.35
CA LEU A 2 33.86 34.13 6.41
C LEU A 2 33.36 33.05 5.42
N LEU A 3 33.99 31.88 5.35
CA LEU A 3 33.65 30.81 4.39
C LEU A 3 32.67 29.74 4.92
N ALA A 4 32.36 29.73 6.22
CA ALA A 4 31.42 28.78 6.81
C ALA A 4 29.95 29.26 6.78
N HIS A 5 29.72 30.57 6.60
CA HIS A 5 28.38 31.16 6.61
C HIS A 5 27.67 30.97 5.26
N ASP A 6 28.42 30.81 4.18
CA ASP A 6 27.86 30.74 2.81
C ASP A 6 27.28 29.36 2.46
N ARG A 7 27.80 28.27 3.06
CA ARG A 7 27.26 26.92 2.85
C ARG A 7 25.96 26.66 3.59
N GLN A 8 25.78 27.23 4.77
CA GLN A 8 24.51 27.12 5.52
C GLN A 8 23.38 27.94 4.87
N THR A 9 23.71 29.13 4.35
CA THR A 9 22.74 29.96 3.63
C THR A 9 22.36 29.39 2.27
N ALA A 10 23.28 28.74 1.54
CA ALA A 10 22.98 28.02 0.30
C ALA A 10 22.10 26.78 0.55
N PHE A 11 22.38 26.02 1.62
CA PHE A 11 21.59 24.85 2.01
C PHE A 11 20.17 25.26 2.49
N PHE A 12 20.05 26.38 3.20
CA PHE A 12 18.75 26.96 3.59
C PHE A 12 17.98 27.52 2.39
N ARG A 13 18.64 28.22 1.45
CA ARG A 13 17.99 28.71 0.23
C ARG A 13 17.52 27.57 -0.67
N GLN A 14 18.27 26.49 -0.80
CA GLN A 14 17.89 25.33 -1.59
C GLN A 14 16.71 24.56 -0.97
N LYS A 15 16.63 24.43 0.35
CA LYS A 15 15.44 23.93 1.05
C LYS A 15 14.21 24.84 0.88
N PHE A 16 14.40 26.16 0.98
CA PHE A 16 13.30 27.12 0.87
C PHE A 16 12.71 27.17 -0.55
N CYS A 17 13.52 27.01 -1.61
CA CYS A 17 13.02 27.00 -2.99
C CYS A 17 12.14 25.78 -3.31
N ILE A 18 12.35 24.63 -2.63
CA ILE A 18 11.55 23.40 -2.85
C ILE A 18 10.27 23.41 -2.00
N PHE A 19 10.36 23.96 -0.77
CA PHE A 19 9.20 24.02 0.14
C PHE A 19 8.24 25.19 -0.14
N TYR A 20 8.73 26.26 -0.74
CA TYR A 20 7.93 27.46 -0.97
C TYR A 20 6.71 27.23 -1.88
N PRO A 21 6.80 26.48 -2.98
CA PRO A 21 5.64 26.16 -3.82
C PRO A 21 4.63 25.26 -3.08
N ILE A 22 5.11 24.22 -2.38
CA ILE A 22 4.25 23.28 -1.64
C ILE A 22 3.55 23.98 -0.46
N LEU A 23 4.28 24.79 0.30
CA LEU A 23 3.72 25.57 1.41
C LEU A 23 2.72 26.62 0.92
N ARG A 24 3.02 27.29 -0.19
CA ARG A 24 2.14 28.27 -0.82
C ARG A 24 0.87 27.63 -1.36
N TYR A 25 0.97 26.49 -2.04
CA TYR A 25 -0.16 25.69 -2.51
C TYR A 25 -1.12 25.30 -1.38
N LEU A 26 -0.60 24.90 -0.23
CA LEU A 26 -1.40 24.44 0.90
C LEU A 26 -2.05 25.60 1.67
N CYS A 27 -1.43 26.77 1.66
CA CYS A 27 -2.01 28.00 2.21
C CYS A 27 -3.08 28.62 1.29
N ASP A 28 -2.89 28.53 -0.04
CA ASP A 28 -3.75 29.21 -1.02
C ASP A 28 -5.02 28.42 -1.34
N ARG A 29 -5.04 27.09 -1.15
CA ARG A 29 -6.26 26.28 -1.32
C ARG A 29 -7.41 26.67 -0.36
N ASN A 30 -7.10 27.36 0.73
CA ASN A 30 -8.08 27.90 1.68
C ASN A 30 -8.54 29.34 1.34
N ARG A 31 -8.00 29.96 0.29
CA ARG A 31 -8.40 31.30 -0.17
C ARG A 31 -8.94 31.18 -1.59
N ASN A 32 -10.19 31.53 -1.78
CA ASN A 32 -10.91 31.57 -3.08
C ASN A 32 -10.34 32.62 -4.08
N GLU A 33 -9.04 32.79 -4.20
CA GLU A 33 -8.43 33.69 -5.15
C GLU A 33 -7.76 32.95 -6.31
N PRO A 34 -7.91 33.42 -7.56
CA PRO A 34 -7.28 32.83 -8.74
C PRO A 34 -5.79 33.25 -8.79
N HIS A 35 -4.92 32.47 -8.12
CA HIS A 35 -3.48 32.60 -8.28
C HIS A 35 -2.92 31.53 -9.21
N ASP A 36 -1.83 31.84 -9.92
CA ASP A 36 -1.08 30.92 -10.77
C ASP A 36 -0.77 29.59 -10.04
N TYR A 37 -1.58 28.59 -10.36
CA TYR A 37 -1.65 27.31 -9.67
C TYR A 37 -0.52 26.41 -10.16
N MET A 38 0.50 26.20 -9.34
CA MET A 38 1.45 25.14 -9.60
C MET A 38 0.82 23.80 -9.19
N PRO A 39 0.56 22.89 -10.14
CA PRO A 39 -0.06 21.61 -9.82
C PRO A 39 0.94 20.72 -9.08
N VAL A 40 0.60 20.38 -7.87
CA VAL A 40 1.31 19.41 -7.03
C VAL A 40 0.43 18.16 -6.95
N PRO A 41 0.98 16.95 -7.04
CA PRO A 41 0.15 15.74 -6.89
C PRO A 41 -0.56 15.71 -5.54
N ASP A 42 -1.71 15.07 -5.47
CA ASP A 42 -2.43 14.88 -4.22
C ASP A 42 -1.64 14.01 -3.22
N LEU A 43 -0.84 13.08 -3.74
CA LEU A 43 0.08 12.24 -2.97
C LEU A 43 1.19 11.64 -3.84
N ILE A 44 2.22 11.10 -3.20
CA ILE A 44 3.23 10.24 -3.83
C ILE A 44 2.94 8.80 -3.44
N ALA A 45 2.84 7.90 -4.44
CA ALA A 45 2.70 6.47 -4.20
C ALA A 45 4.01 5.74 -4.48
N ILE A 46 4.57 5.05 -3.47
CA ILE A 46 5.77 4.22 -3.62
C ILE A 46 5.35 2.76 -3.53
N LEU A 47 5.49 2.04 -4.63
CA LEU A 47 5.10 0.64 -4.73
C LEU A 47 6.27 -0.25 -5.16
N GLY A 48 6.15 -1.53 -4.89
CA GLY A 48 7.14 -2.52 -5.28
C GLY A 48 6.91 -3.86 -4.60
N PRO A 49 7.54 -4.94 -5.09
CA PRO A 49 7.41 -6.26 -4.50
C PRO A 49 8.06 -6.30 -3.10
N THR A 50 7.78 -7.37 -2.37
CA THR A 50 8.49 -7.62 -1.10
C THR A 50 10.01 -7.65 -1.31
N ALA A 51 10.77 -7.21 -0.32
CA ALA A 51 12.23 -7.10 -0.33
C ALA A 51 12.83 -6.16 -1.41
N SER A 52 12.05 -5.18 -1.93
CA SER A 52 12.55 -4.20 -2.90
C SER A 52 13.20 -2.96 -2.27
N GLY A 53 13.10 -2.74 -0.95
CA GLY A 53 13.59 -1.54 -0.26
C GLY A 53 12.67 -0.32 -0.36
N LYS A 54 11.38 -0.53 -0.67
CA LYS A 54 10.40 0.56 -0.79
C LYS A 54 10.20 1.35 0.50
N THR A 55 10.21 0.69 1.68
CA THR A 55 10.00 1.33 2.98
C THR A 55 11.13 2.28 3.31
N THR A 56 12.37 1.83 3.20
CA THR A 56 13.58 2.65 3.40
C THR A 56 13.59 3.87 2.48
N LEU A 57 13.20 3.70 1.20
CA LEU A 57 13.06 4.82 0.26
C LEU A 57 11.97 5.79 0.66
N ALA A 58 10.79 5.27 1.04
CA ALA A 58 9.67 6.11 1.48
C ALA A 58 10.03 6.93 2.72
N ALA A 59 10.73 6.32 3.69
CA ALA A 59 11.18 6.99 4.90
C ALA A 59 12.20 8.09 4.60
N ALA A 60 13.20 7.80 3.74
CA ALA A 60 14.19 8.79 3.33
C ALA A 60 13.54 9.98 2.61
N LEU A 61 12.61 9.72 1.68
CA LEU A 61 11.87 10.78 0.99
C LEU A 61 10.98 11.57 1.95
N ALA A 62 10.27 10.90 2.86
CA ALA A 62 9.40 11.57 3.84
C ALA A 62 10.19 12.46 4.81
N ALA A 63 11.38 12.01 5.24
CA ALA A 63 12.29 12.82 6.07
C ALA A 63 12.77 14.07 5.34
N GLU A 64 13.06 13.97 4.03
CA GLU A 64 13.49 15.09 3.21
C GLU A 64 12.36 16.09 2.94
N LEU A 65 11.13 15.59 2.66
CA LEU A 65 9.96 16.42 2.38
C LEU A 65 9.22 16.89 3.65
N ASP A 66 9.70 16.55 4.84
CA ASP A 66 9.03 16.79 6.14
C ASP A 66 7.56 16.34 6.13
N THR A 67 7.32 15.10 5.69
CA THR A 67 5.98 14.55 5.55
C THR A 67 5.82 13.20 6.26
N GLU A 68 4.68 12.55 6.02
CA GLU A 68 4.24 11.36 6.74
C GLU A 68 3.89 10.25 5.75
N ILE A 69 4.03 8.99 6.20
CA ILE A 69 3.81 7.81 5.37
C ILE A 69 2.51 7.12 5.76
N ILE A 70 1.69 6.74 4.79
CA ILE A 70 0.53 5.86 4.96
C ILE A 70 0.89 4.48 4.41
N SER A 71 0.87 3.46 5.27
CA SER A 71 1.17 2.08 4.83
C SER A 71 0.03 1.53 3.97
N ALA A 72 0.39 0.91 2.84
CA ALA A 72 -0.51 0.12 1.98
C ALA A 72 -0.12 -1.37 2.01
N ASP A 73 0.06 -1.90 3.22
CA ASP A 73 0.30 -3.32 3.46
C ASP A 73 -0.81 -3.91 4.31
N SER A 74 -1.56 -4.86 3.74
CA SER A 74 -2.73 -5.47 4.39
C SER A 74 -2.39 -6.37 5.58
N ARG A 75 -1.11 -6.58 5.88
CA ARG A 75 -0.65 -7.41 7.00
C ARG A 75 -0.05 -6.60 8.13
N GLN A 76 0.61 -5.49 7.83
CA GLN A 76 1.22 -4.63 8.83
C GLN A 76 0.20 -3.87 9.71
N VAL A 77 -1.07 -3.93 9.38
CA VAL A 77 -2.16 -3.35 10.20
C VAL A 77 -2.34 -4.03 11.55
N TYR A 78 -1.92 -5.30 11.70
CA TYR A 78 -2.16 -6.08 12.91
C TYR A 78 -1.07 -5.88 13.94
N ARG A 79 -1.45 -5.54 15.17
CA ARG A 79 -0.54 -5.36 16.32
C ARG A 79 0.15 -6.65 16.71
N ARG A 80 1.38 -6.56 17.21
CA ARG A 80 2.17 -7.69 17.75
C ARG A 80 2.46 -8.80 16.72
N MET A 81 2.23 -8.51 15.46
CA MET A 81 2.52 -9.36 14.31
C MET A 81 3.63 -8.69 13.49
N ASP A 82 4.87 -8.74 13.98
CA ASP A 82 5.95 -7.86 13.51
C ASP A 82 6.87 -8.58 12.51
N LEU A 83 7.49 -9.67 12.92
CA LEU A 83 8.44 -10.43 12.10
C LEU A 83 7.75 -11.09 10.89
N GLY A 84 6.60 -11.73 11.14
CA GLY A 84 5.85 -12.42 10.08
C GLY A 84 5.19 -11.47 9.08
N THR A 85 4.90 -10.23 9.42
CA THR A 85 4.35 -9.23 8.49
C THR A 85 5.41 -8.32 7.87
N GLY A 86 6.61 -8.35 8.42
CA GLY A 86 7.71 -7.54 7.93
C GLY A 86 7.60 -6.07 8.26
N LYS A 87 7.18 -5.75 9.46
CA LYS A 87 7.23 -4.41 10.02
C LYS A 87 8.66 -4.08 10.46
N ASP A 88 9.49 -3.70 9.53
CA ASP A 88 10.83 -3.22 9.85
C ASP A 88 10.70 -1.75 10.32
N LEU A 89 10.27 -1.54 11.58
CA LEU A 89 9.96 -0.20 12.11
C LEU A 89 11.20 0.69 12.23
N ASP A 90 12.37 0.11 12.29
CA ASP A 90 13.65 0.85 12.25
C ASP A 90 13.88 1.53 10.90
N ASP A 91 13.30 1.04 9.82
CA ASP A 91 13.31 1.70 8.51
C ASP A 91 12.69 3.11 8.55
N TYR A 92 11.80 3.39 9.53
CA TYR A 92 11.18 4.70 9.74
C TYR A 92 12.01 5.66 10.59
N VAL A 93 13.25 5.29 10.93
CA VAL A 93 14.21 6.17 11.62
C VAL A 93 15.28 6.60 10.63
N VAL A 94 15.28 7.88 10.25
CA VAL A 94 16.24 8.48 9.31
C VAL A 94 17.06 9.54 10.05
N ASP A 95 18.36 9.39 10.08
CA ASP A 95 19.29 10.28 10.79
C ASP A 95 18.87 10.56 12.25
N GLY A 96 18.43 9.50 12.96
CA GLY A 96 17.99 9.57 14.36
C GLY A 96 16.61 10.21 14.58
N ARG A 97 15.90 10.58 13.52
CA ARG A 97 14.54 11.13 13.59
C ARG A 97 13.52 10.10 13.10
N ARG A 98 12.46 9.90 13.89
CA ARG A 98 11.35 9.04 13.50
C ARG A 98 10.47 9.75 12.48
N VAL A 99 10.29 9.15 11.30
CA VAL A 99 9.31 9.55 10.30
C VAL A 99 7.92 9.08 10.75
N PRO A 100 6.92 9.95 10.82
CA PRO A 100 5.56 9.54 11.19
C PRO A 100 4.96 8.59 10.14
N TYR A 101 4.28 7.55 10.63
CA TYR A 101 3.57 6.61 9.76
C TYR A 101 2.17 6.30 10.29
N HIS A 102 1.30 5.87 9.38
CA HIS A 102 -0.11 5.54 9.62
C HIS A 102 -0.44 4.16 9.09
N LEU A 103 -1.49 3.56 9.60
CA LEU A 103 -2.05 2.26 9.22
C LEU A 103 -1.09 1.08 9.43
N ILE A 104 -0.24 1.20 10.45
CA ILE A 104 0.54 0.12 11.03
C ILE A 104 0.06 -0.02 12.48
N ASP A 105 -0.11 -1.26 12.97
CA ASP A 105 -0.54 -1.56 14.35
C ASP A 105 -1.88 -0.92 14.76
N ILE A 106 -2.87 -0.96 13.88
CA ILE A 106 -4.19 -0.37 14.12
C ILE A 106 -5.29 -1.40 14.41
N ALA A 107 -5.07 -2.68 14.13
CA ALA A 107 -6.03 -3.77 14.33
C ALA A 107 -5.48 -4.84 15.27
N GLU A 108 -6.34 -5.48 16.05
CA GLU A 108 -5.93 -6.58 16.92
C GLU A 108 -5.87 -7.90 16.14
N PRO A 109 -4.90 -8.79 16.44
CA PRO A 109 -4.92 -10.17 15.98
C PRO A 109 -6.23 -10.87 16.42
N GLY A 110 -6.76 -11.77 15.59
CA GLY A 110 -8.10 -12.36 15.78
C GLY A 110 -9.21 -11.62 15.04
N THR A 111 -8.96 -10.38 14.57
CA THR A 111 -9.92 -9.61 13.76
C THR A 111 -9.63 -9.71 12.27
N LYS A 112 -10.59 -9.31 11.44
CA LYS A 112 -10.42 -9.28 9.98
C LYS A 112 -10.55 -7.85 9.49
N TYR A 113 -9.43 -7.29 9.03
CA TYR A 113 -9.38 -5.96 8.45
C TYR A 113 -9.50 -6.06 6.92
N ASN A 114 -10.44 -5.33 6.34
CA ASN A 114 -10.82 -5.46 4.94
C ASN A 114 -10.55 -4.16 4.15
N LEU A 115 -10.81 -4.21 2.83
CA LEU A 115 -10.52 -3.11 1.91
C LEU A 115 -11.36 -1.85 2.21
N PHE A 116 -12.61 -2.00 2.66
CA PHE A 116 -13.46 -0.86 3.02
C PHE A 116 -12.89 -0.14 4.26
N GLU A 117 -12.50 -0.90 5.29
CA GLU A 117 -11.87 -0.34 6.49
C GLU A 117 -10.55 0.37 6.14
N TYR A 118 -9.74 -0.24 5.26
CA TYR A 118 -8.52 0.38 4.77
C TYR A 118 -8.78 1.72 4.09
N GLN A 119 -9.74 1.80 3.18
CA GLN A 119 -10.03 3.04 2.45
C GLN A 119 -10.57 4.13 3.39
N ARG A 120 -11.43 3.76 4.37
CA ARG A 120 -11.93 4.67 5.41
C ARG A 120 -10.78 5.25 6.22
N ASP A 121 -9.90 4.40 6.74
CA ASP A 121 -8.81 4.81 7.62
C ASP A 121 -7.69 5.52 6.83
N PHE A 122 -7.48 5.12 5.57
CA PHE A 122 -6.60 5.85 4.65
C PHE A 122 -7.10 7.29 4.46
N ARG A 123 -8.39 7.49 4.22
CA ARG A 123 -8.97 8.83 4.05
C ARG A 123 -8.73 9.69 5.29
N GLN A 124 -8.95 9.16 6.46
CA GLN A 124 -8.71 9.87 7.72
C GLN A 124 -7.25 10.28 7.88
N ALA A 125 -6.31 9.37 7.61
CA ALA A 125 -4.88 9.67 7.66
C ALA A 125 -4.47 10.70 6.59
N TYR A 126 -4.94 10.51 5.36
CA TYR A 126 -4.70 11.40 4.23
C TYR A 126 -5.18 12.82 4.53
N ASP A 127 -6.46 12.99 4.92
CA ASP A 127 -7.04 14.29 5.24
C ASP A 127 -6.28 14.96 6.41
N GLY A 128 -5.89 14.18 7.42
CA GLY A 128 -5.09 14.67 8.54
C GLY A 128 -3.71 15.20 8.12
N ILE A 129 -2.99 14.50 7.24
CA ILE A 129 -1.69 14.94 6.72
C ILE A 129 -1.86 16.20 5.86
N ARG A 130 -2.88 16.21 4.98
CA ARG A 130 -3.18 17.37 4.12
C ARG A 130 -3.55 18.62 4.93
N THR A 131 -4.32 18.46 6.02
CA THR A 131 -4.68 19.58 6.92
C THR A 131 -3.45 20.19 7.59
N ARG A 132 -2.40 19.39 7.83
CA ARG A 132 -1.11 19.89 8.33
C ARG A 132 -0.23 20.54 7.24
N GLY A 133 -0.76 20.69 6.03
CA GLY A 133 -0.03 21.29 4.92
C GLY A 133 1.07 20.40 4.33
N ARG A 134 0.97 19.08 4.46
CA ARG A 134 1.99 18.13 4.01
C ARG A 134 1.51 17.31 2.82
N LEU A 135 2.45 16.88 1.96
CA LEU A 135 2.19 16.00 0.82
C LEU A 135 2.30 14.54 1.28
N PRO A 136 1.19 13.76 1.37
CA PRO A 136 1.25 12.40 1.88
C PRO A 136 2.08 11.46 0.98
N ILE A 137 2.78 10.49 1.59
CA ILE A 137 3.39 9.37 0.86
C ILE A 137 2.62 8.10 1.21
N VAL A 138 2.05 7.41 0.22
CA VAL A 138 1.53 6.07 0.41
C VAL A 138 2.58 5.05 0.00
N CYS A 139 2.91 4.10 0.88
CA CYS A 139 3.94 3.10 0.62
C CYS A 139 3.44 1.68 0.88
N GLY A 140 3.56 0.79 -0.11
CA GLY A 140 3.18 -0.59 0.14
C GLY A 140 3.30 -1.55 -1.04
N GLY A 141 2.97 -2.82 -0.74
CA GLY A 141 3.00 -3.93 -1.70
C GLY A 141 1.63 -4.54 -1.99
N THR A 142 0.56 -4.11 -1.30
CA THR A 142 -0.80 -4.61 -1.52
C THR A 142 -1.46 -3.82 -2.65
N GLY A 143 -1.32 -4.34 -3.88
CA GLY A 143 -1.76 -3.63 -5.09
C GLY A 143 -3.23 -3.23 -5.08
N LEU A 144 -4.12 -4.07 -4.51
CA LEU A 144 -5.54 -3.74 -4.38
C LEU A 144 -5.79 -2.53 -3.45
N TYR A 145 -5.03 -2.41 -2.36
CA TYR A 145 -5.13 -1.27 -1.45
C TYR A 145 -4.70 0.02 -2.15
N LEU A 146 -3.55 -0.02 -2.82
CA LEU A 146 -3.06 1.10 -3.61
C LEU A 146 -4.06 1.52 -4.68
N GLU A 147 -4.53 0.58 -5.50
CA GLU A 147 -5.45 0.88 -6.60
C GLU A 147 -6.80 1.44 -6.10
N ALA A 148 -7.31 0.91 -4.99
CA ALA A 148 -8.59 1.37 -4.42
C ALA A 148 -8.55 2.82 -3.97
N VAL A 149 -7.44 3.29 -3.39
CA VAL A 149 -7.31 4.68 -2.94
C VAL A 149 -6.89 5.61 -4.07
N LEU A 150 -6.07 5.16 -5.01
CA LEU A 150 -5.64 5.98 -6.14
C LEU A 150 -6.77 6.25 -7.15
N ARG A 151 -7.65 5.26 -7.38
CA ARG A 151 -8.82 5.40 -8.27
C ARG A 151 -10.09 5.87 -7.58
N GLY A 152 -10.09 5.94 -6.27
CA GLY A 152 -11.30 6.29 -5.54
C GLY A 152 -12.40 5.25 -5.69
N TYR A 153 -12.09 3.96 -5.42
CA TYR A 153 -13.12 2.91 -5.52
C TYR A 153 -14.31 3.24 -4.63
N ARG A 154 -15.51 3.09 -5.17
CA ARG A 154 -16.74 3.16 -4.39
C ARG A 154 -16.85 1.88 -3.56
N LEU A 155 -16.59 1.99 -2.27
CA LEU A 155 -16.69 0.88 -1.33
C LEU A 155 -17.75 1.19 -0.28
N LEU A 156 -18.66 0.25 -0.06
CA LEU A 156 -19.71 0.34 0.97
C LEU A 156 -19.51 -0.78 2.00
N PRO A 157 -19.94 -0.57 3.25
CA PRO A 157 -19.89 -1.60 4.28
C PRO A 157 -21.02 -2.62 4.04
N VAL A 158 -20.79 -3.55 3.11
CA VAL A 158 -21.78 -4.58 2.75
C VAL A 158 -21.82 -5.65 3.83
N PRO A 159 -22.94 -5.80 4.57
CA PRO A 159 -23.10 -6.86 5.54
C PRO A 159 -23.18 -8.24 4.88
N GLU A 160 -22.96 -9.29 5.65
CA GLU A 160 -23.23 -10.65 5.19
C GLU A 160 -24.74 -10.86 5.04
N ASN A 161 -25.15 -11.53 3.96
CA ASN A 161 -26.54 -11.91 3.71
C ASN A 161 -26.69 -13.43 3.80
N PRO A 162 -27.02 -13.99 4.99
CA PRO A 162 -27.11 -15.44 5.18
C PRO A 162 -28.15 -16.10 4.27
N ALA A 163 -29.26 -15.43 3.97
CA ALA A 163 -30.31 -15.97 3.10
C ALA A 163 -29.80 -16.11 1.66
N LEU A 164 -29.14 -15.08 1.13
CA LEU A 164 -28.53 -15.14 -0.21
C LEU A 164 -27.42 -16.20 -0.27
N ARG A 165 -26.58 -16.28 0.75
CA ARG A 165 -25.51 -17.30 0.82
C ARG A 165 -26.07 -18.71 0.83
N ALA A 166 -27.12 -18.96 1.58
CA ALA A 166 -27.81 -20.26 1.59
C ALA A 166 -28.42 -20.60 0.21
N ALA A 167 -29.05 -19.64 -0.45
CA ALA A 167 -29.62 -19.82 -1.80
C ALA A 167 -28.57 -20.10 -2.88
N LEU A 168 -27.32 -19.69 -2.65
CA LEU A 168 -26.20 -19.83 -3.60
C LEU A 168 -25.26 -21.00 -3.24
N ALA A 169 -25.42 -21.63 -2.07
CA ALA A 169 -24.47 -22.60 -1.52
C ALA A 169 -24.25 -23.83 -2.42
N ASP A 170 -25.30 -24.30 -3.07
CA ASP A 170 -25.27 -25.52 -3.91
C ASP A 170 -24.93 -25.23 -5.36
N LYS A 171 -24.72 -23.96 -5.75
CA LYS A 171 -24.35 -23.59 -7.11
C LYS A 171 -22.90 -23.89 -7.41
N THR A 172 -22.65 -24.38 -8.62
CA THR A 172 -21.30 -24.56 -9.16
C THR A 172 -20.60 -23.21 -9.37
N LEU A 173 -19.28 -23.24 -9.45
CA LEU A 173 -18.50 -22.02 -9.72
C LEU A 173 -18.88 -21.38 -11.07
N ASP A 174 -19.20 -22.18 -12.08
CA ASP A 174 -19.62 -21.70 -13.39
C ASP A 174 -20.98 -20.97 -13.32
N GLU A 175 -21.96 -21.54 -12.63
CA GLU A 175 -23.26 -20.90 -12.41
C GLU A 175 -23.15 -19.59 -11.63
N LEU A 176 -22.30 -19.55 -10.59
CA LEU A 176 -22.01 -18.33 -9.84
C LEU A 176 -21.30 -17.29 -10.70
N THR A 177 -20.42 -17.72 -11.59
CA THR A 177 -19.71 -16.84 -12.53
C THR A 177 -20.69 -16.20 -13.52
N GLU A 178 -21.59 -17.00 -14.13
CA GLU A 178 -22.62 -16.49 -15.05
C GLU A 178 -23.58 -15.54 -14.32
N LEU A 179 -23.98 -15.89 -13.08
CA LEU A 179 -24.81 -15.00 -12.25
C LEU A 179 -24.09 -13.68 -11.99
N LEU A 180 -22.80 -13.70 -11.61
CA LEU A 180 -22.03 -12.47 -11.36
C LEU A 180 -21.88 -11.62 -12.64
N LYS A 181 -21.72 -12.22 -13.81
CA LYS A 181 -21.70 -11.52 -15.10
C LYS A 181 -23.00 -10.77 -15.39
N SER A 182 -24.14 -11.23 -14.86
CA SER A 182 -25.41 -10.50 -14.99
C SER A 182 -25.46 -9.19 -14.19
N TYR A 183 -24.57 -9.06 -13.20
CA TYR A 183 -24.45 -7.87 -12.37
C TYR A 183 -23.42 -6.88 -12.91
N LYS A 184 -22.25 -7.38 -13.36
CA LYS A 184 -21.14 -6.55 -13.80
C LYS A 184 -20.30 -7.23 -14.87
N THR A 185 -19.60 -6.42 -15.67
CA THR A 185 -18.51 -6.94 -16.51
C THR A 185 -17.34 -7.39 -15.63
N LEU A 186 -16.88 -8.62 -15.82
CA LEU A 186 -15.74 -9.14 -15.07
C LEU A 186 -14.43 -8.58 -15.65
N HIS A 187 -13.71 -7.81 -14.86
CA HIS A 187 -12.40 -7.27 -15.25
C HIS A 187 -11.21 -8.12 -14.77
N ASN A 188 -11.47 -9.13 -13.95
CA ASN A 188 -10.47 -10.05 -13.42
C ASN A 188 -11.12 -11.41 -13.09
N THR A 189 -10.28 -12.43 -12.88
CA THR A 189 -10.72 -13.77 -12.49
C THR A 189 -10.74 -13.98 -10.97
N THR A 190 -10.30 -13.00 -10.19
CA THR A 190 -10.13 -13.14 -8.73
C THR A 190 -11.47 -13.32 -8.01
N ASP A 191 -12.51 -12.65 -8.49
CA ASP A 191 -13.85 -12.73 -7.90
C ASP A 191 -14.51 -14.10 -8.14
N VAL A 192 -14.03 -14.83 -9.12
CA VAL A 192 -14.59 -16.12 -9.57
C VAL A 192 -13.58 -17.28 -9.50
N ASP A 193 -12.54 -17.19 -8.69
CA ASP A 193 -11.57 -18.27 -8.52
C ASP A 193 -12.00 -19.33 -7.48
N THR A 194 -12.98 -19.00 -6.64
CA THR A 194 -13.60 -19.94 -5.70
C THR A 194 -15.09 -19.61 -5.50
N PRO A 195 -15.95 -20.63 -5.19
CA PRO A 195 -17.36 -20.38 -4.90
C PRO A 195 -17.58 -19.33 -3.81
N LYS A 196 -16.80 -19.37 -2.72
CA LYS A 196 -16.88 -18.41 -1.61
C LYS A 196 -16.66 -16.97 -2.08
N ARG A 197 -15.71 -16.73 -2.99
CA ARG A 197 -15.43 -15.39 -3.54
C ARG A 197 -16.52 -14.96 -4.51
N ALA A 198 -16.99 -15.86 -5.37
CA ALA A 198 -18.08 -15.56 -6.29
C ALA A 198 -19.39 -15.19 -5.54
N ILE A 199 -19.75 -15.95 -4.50
CA ILE A 199 -20.90 -15.63 -3.64
C ILE A 199 -20.70 -14.25 -2.99
N ARG A 200 -19.52 -13.95 -2.44
CA ARG A 200 -19.26 -12.63 -1.84
C ARG A 200 -19.33 -11.51 -2.86
N ALA A 201 -18.85 -11.70 -4.07
CA ALA A 201 -18.95 -10.71 -5.12
C ALA A 201 -20.42 -10.47 -5.54
N ILE A 202 -21.24 -11.51 -5.67
CA ILE A 202 -22.67 -11.40 -5.94
C ILE A 202 -23.38 -10.66 -4.79
N GLU A 203 -23.08 -10.99 -3.54
CA GLU A 203 -23.64 -10.33 -2.34
C GLU A 203 -23.34 -8.81 -2.34
N ILE A 204 -22.13 -8.41 -2.75
CA ILE A 204 -21.74 -7.01 -2.88
C ILE A 204 -22.54 -6.31 -3.98
N GLU A 205 -22.62 -6.91 -5.16
CA GLU A 205 -23.34 -6.31 -6.30
C GLU A 205 -24.86 -6.21 -6.03
N GLU A 206 -25.45 -7.23 -5.37
CA GLU A 206 -26.84 -7.19 -4.95
C GLU A 206 -27.12 -6.05 -3.98
N TYR A 207 -26.24 -5.87 -2.99
CA TYR A 207 -26.34 -4.76 -2.05
C TYR A 207 -26.21 -3.41 -2.76
N TYR A 208 -25.28 -3.26 -3.71
CA TYR A 208 -25.04 -2.01 -4.44
C TYR A 208 -26.22 -1.59 -5.33
N ARG A 209 -27.01 -2.54 -5.83
CA ARG A 209 -28.24 -2.23 -6.60
C ARG A 209 -29.27 -1.44 -5.79
N HIS A 210 -29.32 -1.68 -4.49
CA HIS A 210 -30.27 -1.11 -3.57
C HIS A 210 -29.67 -0.03 -2.65
N ALA A 211 -28.36 0.15 -2.70
CA ALA A 211 -27.68 1.12 -1.85
C ALA A 211 -27.94 2.56 -2.33
N PRO A 212 -28.13 3.51 -1.40
CA PRO A 212 -28.25 4.91 -1.76
C PRO A 212 -27.00 5.42 -2.47
N VAL A 213 -27.17 6.40 -3.34
CA VAL A 213 -26.04 7.09 -3.96
C VAL A 213 -25.29 7.84 -2.88
N GLU A 214 -23.99 7.61 -2.77
CA GLU A 214 -23.13 8.28 -1.80
C GLU A 214 -23.00 9.78 -2.16
N GLU A 215 -23.33 10.67 -1.24
CA GLU A 215 -23.26 12.13 -1.47
C GLU A 215 -21.81 12.63 -1.68
N ARG A 216 -20.82 11.94 -1.08
CA ARG A 216 -19.42 12.28 -1.18
C ARG A 216 -18.58 11.03 -1.39
N PRO A 217 -18.48 10.53 -2.63
CA PRO A 217 -17.64 9.38 -2.95
C PRO A 217 -16.17 9.70 -2.66
N PHE A 218 -15.39 8.66 -2.42
CA PHE A 218 -13.94 8.83 -2.32
C PHE A 218 -13.40 9.32 -3.68
N PRO A 219 -12.67 10.47 -3.73
CA PRO A 219 -12.22 11.02 -5.00
C PRO A 219 -11.11 10.17 -5.61
N GLN A 220 -10.98 10.22 -6.93
CA GLN A 220 -9.74 9.81 -7.58
C GLN A 220 -8.65 10.82 -7.23
N LEU A 221 -7.50 10.31 -6.79
CA LEU A 221 -6.37 11.14 -6.39
C LEU A 221 -5.40 11.29 -7.56
N ASP A 222 -5.04 12.53 -7.86
CA ASP A 222 -3.96 12.80 -8.79
C ASP A 222 -2.61 12.49 -8.11
N SER A 223 -1.83 11.56 -8.65
CA SER A 223 -0.77 10.91 -7.90
C SER A 223 0.49 10.70 -8.71
N LEU A 224 1.64 11.07 -8.15
CA LEU A 224 2.93 10.63 -8.66
C LEU A 224 3.20 9.20 -8.19
N ILE A 225 3.20 8.24 -9.11
CA ILE A 225 3.38 6.82 -8.77
C ILE A 225 4.79 6.38 -9.14
N VAL A 226 5.55 5.94 -8.14
CA VAL A 226 6.92 5.44 -8.27
C VAL A 226 6.95 3.96 -7.95
N GLY A 227 7.44 3.16 -8.89
CA GLY A 227 7.63 1.72 -8.74
C GLY A 227 9.11 1.38 -8.50
N ILE A 228 9.40 0.45 -7.58
CA ILE A 228 10.75 -0.07 -7.41
C ILE A 228 10.90 -1.33 -8.23
N SER A 229 11.70 -1.25 -9.28
CA SER A 229 12.08 -2.40 -10.10
C SER A 229 13.29 -3.10 -9.49
N ILE A 230 13.23 -4.42 -9.41
CA ILE A 230 14.33 -5.25 -8.93
C ILE A 230 14.48 -6.45 -9.85
N GLU A 231 15.71 -6.72 -10.22
CA GLU A 231 16.05 -7.89 -11.02
C GLU A 231 15.59 -9.19 -10.33
N ARG A 232 15.19 -10.18 -11.10
CA ARG A 232 14.52 -11.39 -10.60
C ARG A 232 15.38 -12.18 -9.61
N ASP A 233 16.65 -12.42 -9.95
CA ASP A 233 17.52 -13.27 -9.14
C ASP A 233 17.97 -12.52 -7.88
N GLU A 234 18.21 -11.22 -7.99
CA GLU A 234 18.49 -10.37 -6.83
C GLU A 234 17.29 -10.32 -5.88
N ARG A 235 16.08 -10.19 -6.39
CA ARG A 235 14.87 -10.25 -5.58
C ARG A 235 14.73 -11.60 -4.85
N ARG A 236 15.01 -12.71 -5.55
CA ARG A 236 14.98 -14.04 -4.94
C ARG A 236 16.00 -14.16 -3.82
N ARG A 237 17.23 -13.72 -4.08
CA ARG A 237 18.30 -13.71 -3.09
C ARG A 237 17.91 -12.92 -1.83
N ARG A 238 17.42 -11.70 -2.00
CA ARG A 238 16.96 -10.85 -0.87
C ARG A 238 15.81 -11.48 -0.09
N ILE A 239 14.85 -12.06 -0.75
CA ILE A 239 13.73 -12.77 -0.10
C ILE A 239 14.24 -13.93 0.74
N SER A 240 15.10 -14.80 0.19
CA SER A 240 15.65 -15.95 0.89
C SER A 240 16.51 -15.54 2.08
N GLN A 241 17.33 -14.50 1.92
CA GLN A 241 18.17 -13.96 3.01
C GLN A 241 17.29 -13.38 4.14
N ARG A 242 16.30 -12.57 3.81
CA ARG A 242 15.39 -11.95 4.79
C ARG A 242 14.54 -13.00 5.53
N LEU A 243 14.10 -14.06 4.84
CA LEU A 243 13.37 -15.15 5.48
C LEU A 243 14.24 -15.85 6.55
N ARG A 244 15.49 -16.19 6.22
CA ARG A 244 16.43 -16.82 7.17
C ARG A 244 16.68 -15.93 8.38
N GLN A 245 17.02 -14.67 8.13
CA GLN A 245 17.25 -13.69 9.19
C GLN A 245 16.06 -13.61 10.16
N ARG A 246 14.83 -13.55 9.66
CA ARG A 246 13.63 -13.47 10.51
C ARG A 246 13.34 -14.77 11.26
N LEU A 247 13.64 -15.90 10.67
CA LEU A 247 13.56 -17.17 11.40
C LEU A 247 14.54 -17.18 12.57
N ASP A 248 15.75 -16.68 12.38
CA ASP A 248 16.78 -16.56 13.43
C ASP A 248 16.40 -15.51 14.49
N GLU A 249 15.69 -14.45 14.11
CA GLU A 249 15.15 -13.40 15.01
C GLU A 249 13.92 -13.86 15.81
N GLY A 250 13.43 -15.08 15.63
CA GLY A 250 12.34 -15.66 16.43
C GLY A 250 10.95 -15.56 15.82
N MET A 251 10.83 -15.51 14.48
CA MET A 251 9.53 -15.47 13.80
C MET A 251 8.62 -16.66 14.14
N VAL A 252 9.19 -17.85 14.47
CA VAL A 252 8.43 -19.01 14.97
C VAL A 252 7.89 -18.74 16.37
N ASP A 253 8.67 -18.08 17.22
CA ASP A 253 8.27 -17.81 18.60
C ASP A 253 7.20 -16.71 18.68
N GLU A 254 7.19 -15.79 17.71
CA GLU A 254 6.09 -14.84 17.53
C GLU A 254 4.76 -15.58 17.33
N VAL A 255 4.72 -16.59 16.46
CA VAL A 255 3.49 -17.39 16.22
C VAL A 255 3.11 -18.22 17.45
N ARG A 256 4.08 -18.85 18.12
CA ARG A 256 3.81 -19.61 19.35
C ARG A 256 3.23 -18.72 20.46
N ARG A 257 3.73 -17.49 20.59
CA ARG A 257 3.19 -16.52 21.55
C ARG A 257 1.73 -16.19 21.23
N LEU A 258 1.40 -15.89 19.97
CA LEU A 258 0.02 -15.59 19.56
C LEU A 258 -0.94 -16.76 19.79
N LEU A 259 -0.50 -18.00 19.54
CA LEU A 259 -1.27 -19.21 19.86
C LEU A 259 -1.49 -19.35 21.38
N ASN A 260 -0.47 -19.10 22.19
CA ASN A 260 -0.57 -19.15 23.66
C ASN A 260 -1.46 -18.03 24.24
N GLU A 261 -1.58 -16.91 23.56
CA GLU A 261 -2.52 -15.83 23.87
C GLU A 261 -3.97 -16.17 23.47
N GLY A 262 -4.21 -17.34 22.89
CA GLY A 262 -5.56 -17.85 22.58
C GLY A 262 -6.06 -17.50 21.19
N ILE A 263 -5.22 -17.02 20.28
CA ILE A 263 -5.62 -16.80 18.88
C ILE A 263 -5.72 -18.16 18.20
N ALA A 264 -6.87 -18.42 17.58
CA ALA A 264 -7.11 -19.69 16.92
C ALA A 264 -6.15 -19.93 15.74
N PRO A 265 -5.64 -21.17 15.54
CA PRO A 265 -4.76 -21.49 14.40
C PRO A 265 -5.37 -21.11 13.04
N GLU A 266 -6.68 -21.24 12.90
CA GLU A 266 -7.43 -20.91 11.69
C GLU A 266 -7.38 -19.39 11.39
N ASP A 267 -7.44 -18.56 12.42
CA ASP A 267 -7.32 -17.10 12.28
C ASP A 267 -5.88 -16.71 11.92
N LEU A 268 -4.87 -17.34 12.54
CA LEU A 268 -3.47 -17.08 12.19
C LEU A 268 -3.17 -17.43 10.72
N THR A 269 -3.72 -18.53 10.21
CA THR A 269 -3.53 -18.90 8.79
C THR A 269 -4.14 -17.90 7.80
N TYR A 270 -5.05 -17.04 8.25
CA TYR A 270 -5.64 -15.95 7.45
C TYR A 270 -4.67 -14.79 7.22
N TYR A 271 -3.71 -14.53 8.13
CA TYR A 271 -2.90 -13.32 8.12
C TYR A 271 -1.71 -13.33 7.15
N GLY A 272 -1.62 -14.29 6.26
CA GLY A 272 -0.62 -14.30 5.21
C GLY A 272 0.19 -15.58 5.16
N LEU A 273 1.17 -15.58 4.28
CA LEU A 273 1.96 -16.78 3.98
C LEU A 273 2.79 -17.20 5.18
N GLU A 274 3.44 -16.26 5.83
CA GLU A 274 4.32 -16.49 6.97
C GLU A 274 3.53 -17.14 8.10
N TYR A 275 2.44 -16.52 8.54
CA TYR A 275 1.61 -17.06 9.61
C TYR A 275 0.99 -18.38 9.25
N LYS A 276 0.59 -18.60 8.00
CA LYS A 276 0.07 -19.88 7.54
C LYS A 276 1.09 -21.01 7.74
N TYR A 277 2.29 -20.85 7.21
CA TYR A 277 3.30 -21.91 7.26
C TYR A 277 3.86 -22.10 8.67
N LEU A 278 4.10 -21.02 9.39
CA LEU A 278 4.59 -21.05 10.77
C LEU A 278 3.57 -21.68 11.73
N THR A 279 2.26 -21.40 11.56
CA THR A 279 1.20 -22.04 12.35
C THR A 279 1.13 -23.54 12.06
N LEU A 280 1.23 -23.96 10.79
CA LEU A 280 1.26 -25.39 10.45
C LEU A 280 2.46 -26.10 11.11
N TYR A 281 3.62 -25.46 11.16
CA TYR A 281 4.78 -25.99 11.89
C TYR A 281 4.56 -25.98 13.40
N ALA A 282 4.13 -24.87 13.99
CA ALA A 282 3.93 -24.72 15.42
C ALA A 282 2.86 -25.69 15.98
N THR A 283 1.90 -26.11 15.15
CA THR A 283 0.85 -27.09 15.47
C THR A 283 1.20 -28.53 15.08
N GLY A 284 2.45 -28.80 14.65
CA GLY A 284 2.93 -30.15 14.31
C GLY A 284 2.38 -30.72 12.99
N ARG A 285 1.81 -29.88 12.12
CA ARG A 285 1.26 -30.28 10.81
C ARG A 285 2.29 -30.28 9.69
N LEU A 286 3.45 -29.65 9.88
CA LEU A 286 4.59 -29.62 8.96
C LEU A 286 5.89 -29.83 9.75
N ALA A 287 6.88 -30.48 9.13
CA ALA A 287 8.25 -30.43 9.62
C ALA A 287 8.91 -29.08 9.36
N TYR A 288 9.95 -28.73 10.12
CA TYR A 288 10.62 -27.43 10.00
C TYR A 288 11.14 -27.16 8.57
N ASP A 289 11.86 -28.14 7.98
CA ASP A 289 12.40 -27.98 6.62
C ASP A 289 11.31 -27.86 5.55
N GLU A 290 10.18 -28.54 5.74
CA GLU A 290 9.02 -28.42 4.84
C GLU A 290 8.40 -27.03 4.95
N MET A 291 8.25 -26.52 6.17
CA MET A 291 7.76 -25.18 6.45
C MET A 291 8.64 -24.13 5.78
N VAL A 292 9.98 -24.20 5.97
CA VAL A 292 10.91 -23.22 5.38
C VAL A 292 10.87 -23.25 3.86
N ARG A 293 10.99 -24.43 3.23
CA ARG A 293 10.94 -24.56 1.76
C ARG A 293 9.60 -24.14 1.18
N GLY A 294 8.50 -24.52 1.83
CA GLY A 294 7.15 -24.15 1.40
C GLY A 294 6.92 -22.64 1.48
N LEU A 295 7.30 -22.03 2.60
CA LEU A 295 7.18 -20.59 2.82
C LEU A 295 8.04 -19.79 1.84
N GLU A 296 9.32 -20.15 1.66
CA GLU A 296 10.20 -19.48 0.70
C GLU A 296 9.60 -19.50 -0.71
N THR A 297 9.13 -20.65 -1.16
CA THR A 297 8.46 -20.80 -2.46
C THR A 297 7.22 -19.92 -2.56
N ALA A 298 6.40 -19.88 -1.52
CA ALA A 298 5.18 -19.09 -1.48
C ALA A 298 5.47 -17.57 -1.53
N ILE A 299 6.52 -17.10 -0.85
CA ILE A 299 6.94 -15.69 -0.89
C ILE A 299 7.46 -15.30 -2.29
N HIS A 300 8.24 -16.17 -2.94
CA HIS A 300 8.67 -15.93 -4.33
C HIS A 300 7.48 -15.80 -5.29
N GLN A 301 6.48 -16.67 -5.15
CA GLN A 301 5.25 -16.60 -5.94
C GLN A 301 4.43 -15.33 -5.61
N PHE A 302 4.39 -14.92 -4.35
CA PHE A 302 3.72 -13.70 -3.93
C PHE A 302 4.37 -12.46 -4.55
N ALA A 303 5.69 -12.35 -4.50
CA ALA A 303 6.43 -11.27 -5.15
C ALA A 303 6.18 -11.21 -6.67
N LYS A 304 6.05 -12.37 -7.34
CA LYS A 304 5.66 -12.43 -8.75
C LYS A 304 4.24 -11.88 -8.97
N ARG A 305 3.28 -12.25 -8.10
CA ARG A 305 1.90 -11.74 -8.18
C ARG A 305 1.82 -10.24 -7.97
N GLN A 306 2.61 -9.68 -7.03
CA GLN A 306 2.70 -8.22 -6.84
C GLN A 306 3.12 -7.52 -8.14
N MET A 307 4.19 -7.98 -8.79
CA MET A 307 4.65 -7.42 -10.07
C MET A 307 3.62 -7.57 -11.20
N THR A 308 2.90 -8.70 -11.22
CA THR A 308 1.81 -8.90 -12.18
C THR A 308 0.68 -7.90 -11.96
N TRP A 309 0.36 -7.60 -10.69
CA TRP A 309 -0.65 -6.58 -10.34
C TRP A 309 -0.22 -5.18 -10.81
N PHE A 310 1.01 -4.77 -10.51
CA PHE A 310 1.52 -3.45 -10.88
C PHE A 310 1.55 -3.26 -12.40
N ARG A 311 1.99 -4.25 -13.18
CA ARG A 311 1.86 -4.25 -14.63
C ARG A 311 0.40 -4.21 -15.10
N GLY A 312 -0.49 -4.82 -14.33
CA GLY A 312 -1.93 -4.70 -14.52
C GLY A 312 -2.44 -3.28 -14.31
N MET A 313 -1.93 -2.55 -13.32
CA MET A 313 -2.25 -1.15 -13.11
C MET A 313 -1.84 -0.30 -14.31
N GLU A 314 -0.63 -0.51 -14.87
CA GLU A 314 -0.19 0.19 -16.09
C GLU A 314 -1.15 -0.06 -17.27
N ARG A 315 -1.54 -1.31 -17.50
CA ARG A 315 -2.54 -1.63 -18.54
C ARG A 315 -3.91 -1.00 -18.32
N ARG A 316 -4.25 -0.69 -17.06
CA ARG A 316 -5.46 0.04 -16.67
C ARG A 316 -5.29 1.55 -16.65
N GLY A 317 -4.17 2.08 -17.18
CA GLY A 317 -3.94 3.50 -17.40
C GLY A 317 -3.22 4.24 -16.28
N PHE A 318 -2.61 3.54 -15.31
CA PHE A 318 -1.71 4.19 -14.36
C PHE A 318 -0.33 4.41 -14.99
N THR A 319 0.24 5.58 -14.81
CA THR A 319 1.64 5.84 -15.15
C THR A 319 2.51 5.52 -13.95
N ILE A 320 3.39 4.53 -14.06
CA ILE A 320 4.31 4.14 -12.99
C ILE A 320 5.75 4.45 -13.43
N HIS A 321 6.43 5.32 -12.69
CA HIS A 321 7.84 5.66 -12.90
C HIS A 321 8.73 4.64 -12.20
N TRP A 322 9.32 3.73 -12.96
CA TRP A 322 10.14 2.66 -12.40
C TRP A 322 11.57 3.13 -12.10
N ILE A 323 12.01 2.93 -10.86
CA ILE A 323 13.37 3.22 -10.38
C ILE A 323 14.05 1.92 -10.00
N ASP A 324 15.31 1.74 -10.39
CA ASP A 324 16.08 0.53 -10.10
C ASP A 324 16.41 0.43 -8.60
N ALA A 325 16.11 -0.76 -8.01
CA ALA A 325 16.41 -1.06 -6.62
C ALA A 325 17.91 -1.07 -6.29
N SER A 326 18.79 -1.23 -7.29
CA SER A 326 20.26 -1.25 -7.12
C SER A 326 20.86 0.12 -6.85
N LEU A 327 20.18 1.19 -7.23
CA LEU A 327 20.65 2.56 -6.98
C LEU A 327 20.76 2.86 -5.47
N PRO A 328 21.70 3.68 -5.03
CA PRO A 328 21.74 4.24 -3.69
C PRO A 328 20.42 4.95 -3.34
N THR A 329 20.03 4.92 -2.06
CA THR A 329 18.78 5.57 -1.63
C THR A 329 18.74 7.06 -1.95
N ALA A 330 19.85 7.77 -1.78
CA ALA A 330 19.96 9.19 -2.12
C ALA A 330 19.69 9.46 -3.60
N ASP A 331 20.18 8.61 -4.51
CA ASP A 331 19.96 8.76 -5.96
C ASP A 331 18.50 8.49 -6.34
N LYS A 332 17.86 7.52 -5.67
CA LYS A 332 16.42 7.26 -5.82
C LYS A 332 15.56 8.44 -5.35
N VAL A 333 15.91 9.03 -4.20
CA VAL A 333 15.24 10.23 -3.69
C VAL A 333 15.43 11.40 -4.67
N ALA A 334 16.64 11.63 -5.16
CA ALA A 334 16.91 12.67 -6.16
C ALA A 334 16.13 12.44 -7.47
N ALA A 335 15.96 11.19 -7.89
CA ALA A 335 15.13 10.86 -9.06
C ALA A 335 13.64 11.20 -8.83
N ILE A 336 13.09 10.90 -7.65
CA ILE A 336 11.69 11.24 -7.32
C ILE A 336 11.51 12.77 -7.27
N ARG A 337 12.47 13.51 -6.75
CA ARG A 337 12.41 14.96 -6.74
C ARG A 337 12.34 15.56 -8.15
N ARG A 338 13.15 15.06 -9.08
CA ARG A 338 13.08 15.47 -10.49
C ARG A 338 11.71 15.21 -11.10
N LEU A 339 11.12 14.03 -10.81
CA LEU A 339 9.77 13.73 -11.26
C LEU A 339 8.72 14.68 -10.67
N LEU A 340 8.87 15.13 -9.41
CA LEU A 340 8.00 16.14 -8.82
C LEU A 340 8.17 17.50 -9.52
N GLU A 341 9.39 17.93 -9.80
CA GLU A 341 9.68 19.17 -10.53
C GLU A 341 9.11 19.16 -11.99
N GLU A 342 9.20 18.00 -12.66
CA GLU A 342 8.61 17.77 -13.98
C GLU A 342 7.08 17.78 -13.93
N TYR A 343 6.49 17.22 -12.85
CA TYR A 343 5.04 17.22 -12.62
C TYR A 343 4.51 18.67 -12.49
N GLU A 344 5.20 19.50 -11.74
CA GLU A 344 4.89 20.92 -11.58
C GLU A 344 4.96 21.69 -12.93
N THR A 345 5.94 21.36 -13.77
CA THR A 345 6.15 22.07 -15.06
C THR A 345 5.20 21.63 -16.16
N SER A 346 4.85 20.34 -16.23
CA SER A 346 4.04 19.77 -17.32
C SER A 346 2.59 20.22 -17.30
N SER A 347 2.06 20.54 -16.14
CA SER A 347 0.67 20.98 -15.98
C SER A 347 0.44 22.45 -16.37
N HIS A 348 1.50 23.23 -16.60
CA HIS A 348 1.39 24.58 -17.19
C HIS A 348 1.06 24.56 -18.67
N LEU A 349 1.35 23.46 -19.38
CA LEU A 349 1.20 23.37 -20.83
C LEU A 349 -0.19 22.87 -21.30
N THR A 350 -1.04 22.41 -20.40
CA THR A 350 -2.33 21.76 -20.75
C THR A 350 -3.59 22.60 -20.48
N LYS A 351 -3.48 23.88 -20.10
CA LYS A 351 -4.66 24.75 -20.05
C LYS A 351 -4.99 25.27 -21.45
N PRO A 352 -6.23 25.01 -21.97
CA PRO A 352 -6.71 25.78 -23.11
C PRO A 352 -6.78 27.24 -22.68
N THR A 353 -6.17 28.12 -23.46
CA THR A 353 -6.46 29.56 -23.46
C THR A 353 -7.95 29.73 -23.77
N GLU A 354 -8.78 29.94 -22.76
CA GLU A 354 -10.13 30.47 -22.97
C GLU A 354 -10.00 31.86 -23.57
N THR A 355 -10.27 31.93 -24.86
CA THR A 355 -10.54 33.16 -25.61
C THR A 355 -12.03 33.47 -25.54
#